data_a7aeb275c08e36398211f90e3198a3fc
#
_entry.id   a7aeb275c08e36398211f90e3198a3fc
#
_cell.length_a   1.000
_cell.length_b   1.000
_cell.length_c   1.000
_cell.angle_alpha   90.00
_cell.angle_beta   90.00
_cell.angle_gamma   90.00
#
_symmetry.space_group_name_H-M   'P 1'
#
loop_
_entity.id
_entity.type
_entity.pdbx_description
1 polymer ?
#
loop_
_entity_poly.entity_id
_entity_poly.type
_entity_poly.pdbx_seq_one_letter_code
_entity_poly.pdbx_strand_id
1 'polypeptide(L)'
;MLGMRTVQPLDPSLIYLLLRSNGDAQPIQGGDAFWSMPKTELEQHGQSWLVSEFSCSKNWPSWEMHPIADELIYLLSGEAEFLLEKPEGLQRIHVVESGLVIVPRGIWHTAQVSAPSRMFLITMGAGTQHRPA
;
A
#
# COMPACT_ATOMS: atom_id res chain seq x y z
N MET A 1 -10.24 -34.41 -7.57
CA MET A 1 -9.79 -33.77 -6.32
C MET A 1 -8.69 -32.79 -6.60
N LEU A 2 -8.78 -31.67 -6.01
CA LEU A 2 -7.66 -30.72 -6.08
C LEU A 2 -6.49 -31.30 -5.29
N GLY A 3 -5.31 -31.30 -5.88
CA GLY A 3 -4.11 -31.67 -5.16
C GLY A 3 -3.90 -30.75 -3.97
N MET A 4 -3.24 -31.27 -2.95
CA MET A 4 -2.81 -30.44 -1.84
C MET A 4 -1.76 -29.44 -2.35
N ARG A 5 -2.00 -28.17 -2.07
CA ARG A 5 -1.02 -27.15 -2.38
C ARG A 5 0.09 -27.21 -1.36
N THR A 6 1.34 -27.23 -1.83
CA THR A 6 2.48 -26.98 -0.98
C THR A 6 2.47 -25.52 -0.57
N VAL A 7 2.45 -25.26 0.72
CA VAL A 7 2.52 -23.90 1.24
C VAL A 7 3.99 -23.50 1.30
N GLN A 8 4.31 -22.42 0.59
CA GLN A 8 5.65 -21.85 0.57
C GLN A 8 5.59 -20.43 1.11
N PRO A 9 6.66 -19.98 1.80
CA PRO A 9 6.72 -18.58 2.17
C PRO A 9 6.84 -17.72 0.92
N LEU A 10 6.17 -16.57 0.91
CA LEU A 10 6.21 -15.59 -0.16
C LEU A 10 6.88 -14.33 0.35
N ASP A 11 7.63 -13.66 -0.53
CA ASP A 11 8.20 -12.35 -0.25
C ASP A 11 7.21 -11.29 -0.74
N PRO A 12 6.55 -10.53 0.15
CA PRO A 12 5.52 -9.59 -0.26
C PRO A 12 6.06 -8.35 -0.99
N SER A 13 7.37 -8.19 -1.10
CA SER A 13 7.95 -7.17 -1.97
C SER A 13 8.04 -7.61 -3.42
N LEU A 14 7.98 -8.92 -3.67
CA LEU A 14 8.07 -9.53 -5.01
C LEU A 14 6.74 -10.12 -5.45
N ILE A 15 5.98 -10.68 -4.52
CA ILE A 15 4.67 -11.29 -4.78
C ILE A 15 3.65 -10.57 -3.91
N TYR A 16 2.74 -9.86 -4.54
CA TYR A 16 1.64 -9.21 -3.85
C TYR A 16 0.50 -10.18 -3.62
N LEU A 17 -0.41 -9.82 -2.73
CA LEU A 17 -1.62 -10.60 -2.50
C LEU A 17 -2.84 -9.75 -2.78
N LEU A 18 -3.83 -10.35 -3.44
CA LEU A 18 -5.16 -9.78 -3.55
C LEU A 18 -6.09 -10.55 -2.62
N LEU A 19 -6.67 -9.85 -1.65
CA LEU A 19 -7.63 -10.43 -0.74
C LEU A 19 -9.02 -10.23 -1.34
N ARG A 20 -9.60 -11.32 -1.82
CA ARG A 20 -10.89 -11.31 -2.50
C ARG A 20 -12.04 -11.35 -1.51
N SER A 21 -13.19 -10.83 -1.92
CA SER A 21 -14.38 -10.79 -1.06
C SER A 21 -14.92 -12.17 -0.70
N ASN A 22 -14.58 -13.20 -1.48
CA ASN A 22 -14.96 -14.58 -1.19
C ASN A 22 -14.03 -15.26 -0.18
N GLY A 23 -13.03 -14.55 0.33
CA GLY A 23 -12.06 -15.09 1.29
C GLY A 23 -10.76 -15.60 0.69
N ASP A 24 -10.61 -15.57 -0.63
CA ASP A 24 -9.35 -15.99 -1.26
C ASP A 24 -8.24 -14.96 -1.02
N ALA A 25 -7.06 -15.47 -0.71
CA ALA A 25 -5.82 -14.68 -0.75
C ALA A 25 -5.05 -15.12 -2.00
N GLN A 26 -5.12 -14.32 -3.06
CA GLN A 26 -4.58 -14.67 -4.36
C GLN A 26 -3.21 -14.03 -4.56
N PRO A 27 -2.12 -14.83 -4.70
CA PRO A 27 -0.82 -14.28 -5.06
C PRO A 27 -0.85 -13.74 -6.49
N ILE A 28 -0.18 -12.62 -6.69
CA ILE A 28 0.00 -12.00 -8.01
C ILE A 28 1.41 -11.40 -8.06
N GLN A 29 2.01 -11.44 -9.25
CA GLN A 29 3.35 -10.87 -9.40
C GLN A 29 3.36 -9.39 -9.04
N GLY A 30 4.30 -9.00 -8.16
CA GLY A 30 4.45 -7.63 -7.70
C GLY A 30 5.50 -6.85 -8.46
N GLY A 31 5.90 -5.72 -7.90
CA GLY A 31 6.89 -4.83 -8.48
C GLY A 31 6.45 -4.21 -9.79
N ASP A 32 7.41 -3.92 -10.66
CA ASP A 32 7.14 -3.25 -11.93
C ASP A 32 6.14 -4.00 -12.80
N ALA A 33 6.14 -5.32 -12.76
CA ALA A 33 5.19 -6.12 -13.53
C ALA A 33 3.74 -5.83 -13.13
N PHE A 34 3.48 -5.61 -11.85
CA PHE A 34 2.16 -5.23 -11.38
C PHE A 34 1.80 -3.80 -11.82
N TRP A 35 2.69 -2.86 -11.53
CA TRP A 35 2.39 -1.44 -11.73
C TRP A 35 2.39 -1.02 -13.20
N SER A 36 2.95 -1.83 -14.09
CA SER A 36 2.92 -1.58 -15.53
C SER A 36 1.73 -2.23 -16.25
N MET A 37 0.84 -2.90 -15.52
CA MET A 37 -0.40 -3.42 -16.11
C MET A 37 -1.25 -2.30 -16.71
N PRO A 38 -2.09 -2.61 -17.72
CA PRO A 38 -3.05 -1.65 -18.23
C PRO A 38 -3.93 -1.08 -17.10
N LYS A 39 -4.29 0.20 -17.22
CA LYS A 39 -5.06 0.89 -16.19
C LYS A 39 -6.37 0.15 -15.86
N THR A 40 -7.02 -0.43 -16.85
CA THR A 40 -8.27 -1.17 -16.62
C THR A 40 -8.06 -2.39 -15.73
N GLU A 41 -6.92 -3.11 -15.89
CA GLU A 41 -6.60 -4.23 -15.01
C GLU A 41 -6.28 -3.77 -13.60
N LEU A 42 -5.50 -2.69 -13.46
CA LEU A 42 -5.19 -2.13 -12.15
C LEU A 42 -6.46 -1.69 -11.43
N GLU A 43 -7.41 -1.08 -12.13
CA GLU A 43 -8.69 -0.69 -11.53
C GLU A 43 -9.50 -1.92 -11.08
N GLN A 44 -9.50 -2.99 -11.85
CA GLN A 44 -10.17 -4.23 -11.44
C GLN A 44 -9.53 -4.83 -10.19
N HIS A 45 -8.21 -4.93 -10.16
CA HIS A 45 -7.49 -5.41 -8.99
C HIS A 45 -7.70 -4.49 -7.79
N GLY A 46 -7.86 -3.20 -8.03
CA GLY A 46 -8.10 -2.20 -6.99
C GLY A 46 -9.46 -2.31 -6.30
N GLN A 47 -10.36 -3.16 -6.78
CA GLN A 47 -11.62 -3.49 -6.08
C GLN A 47 -11.39 -4.50 -4.94
N SER A 48 -10.20 -5.06 -4.85
CA SER A 48 -9.80 -5.97 -3.78
C SER A 48 -8.73 -5.32 -2.92
N TRP A 49 -8.54 -5.83 -1.70
CA TRP A 49 -7.43 -5.41 -0.87
C TRP A 49 -6.12 -5.91 -1.48
N LEU A 50 -5.22 -5.00 -1.78
CA LEU A 50 -3.87 -5.32 -2.22
C LEU A 50 -2.95 -5.29 -1.01
N VAL A 51 -2.24 -6.39 -0.79
CA VAL A 51 -1.22 -6.52 0.25
C VAL A 51 0.15 -6.49 -0.42
N SER A 52 0.98 -5.54 -0.05
CA SER A 52 2.31 -5.38 -0.65
C SER A 52 3.31 -4.85 0.35
N GLU A 53 4.58 -5.11 0.08
CA GLU A 53 5.68 -4.49 0.82
C GLU A 53 6.54 -3.71 -0.16
N PHE A 54 7.02 -2.53 0.25
CA PHE A 54 8.04 -1.83 -0.52
C PHE A 54 9.06 -1.19 0.41
N SER A 55 10.24 -0.93 -0.17
CA SER A 55 11.32 -0.25 0.53
C SER A 55 11.56 1.10 -0.09
N CYS A 56 11.85 2.09 0.74
CA CYS A 56 12.20 3.42 0.26
C CYS A 56 13.23 4.05 1.21
N SER A 57 14.06 4.92 0.64
CA SER A 57 15.07 5.66 1.41
C SER A 57 14.93 7.17 1.22
N LYS A 58 13.95 7.59 0.45
CA LYS A 58 13.69 8.99 0.11
C LYS A 58 12.21 9.29 0.34
N ASN A 59 11.89 10.58 0.46
CA ASN A 59 10.52 11.04 0.51
C ASN A 59 9.72 10.52 -0.68
N TRP A 60 8.46 10.24 -0.46
CA TRP A 60 7.57 9.85 -1.56
C TRP A 60 7.47 10.97 -2.59
N PRO A 61 7.51 10.64 -3.88
CA PRO A 61 7.50 11.66 -4.94
C PRO A 61 6.13 12.26 -5.17
N SER A 62 5.08 11.68 -4.61
CA SER A 62 3.72 12.13 -4.84
C SER A 62 2.87 12.04 -3.59
N TRP A 63 1.82 12.86 -3.58
CA TRP A 63 0.67 12.67 -2.70
C TRP A 63 -0.25 11.67 -3.35
N GLU A 64 -0.93 10.87 -2.53
CA GLU A 64 -1.90 9.87 -2.97
C GLU A 64 -3.21 10.05 -2.22
N MET A 65 -4.31 9.70 -2.89
CA MET A 65 -5.62 9.66 -2.26
C MET A 65 -6.37 8.42 -2.75
N HIS A 66 -6.89 7.64 -1.80
CA HIS A 66 -7.64 6.42 -2.08
C HIS A 66 -9.11 6.66 -1.72
N PRO A 67 -10.04 6.65 -2.70
CA PRO A 67 -11.42 7.07 -2.42
C PRO A 67 -12.31 5.98 -1.83
N ILE A 68 -11.99 4.69 -2.03
CA ILE A 68 -12.97 3.65 -1.72
C ILE A 68 -12.75 2.94 -0.37
N ALA A 69 -11.57 3.04 0.21
CA ALA A 69 -11.29 2.40 1.50
C ALA A 69 -10.14 3.08 2.23
N ASP A 70 -10.10 2.90 3.54
CA ASP A 70 -8.96 3.32 4.35
C ASP A 70 -7.74 2.50 3.97
N GLU A 71 -6.55 3.10 4.06
CA GLU A 71 -5.30 2.39 3.82
C GLU A 71 -4.61 2.07 5.14
N LEU A 72 -4.07 0.85 5.25
CA LEU A 72 -3.25 0.45 6.38
C LEU A 72 -1.78 0.47 5.93
N ILE A 73 -0.95 1.18 6.70
CA ILE A 73 0.49 1.24 6.44
C ILE A 73 1.21 0.81 7.71
N TYR A 74 1.93 -0.29 7.64
CA TYR A 74 2.71 -0.80 8.76
C TYR A 74 4.20 -0.61 8.48
N LEU A 75 4.89 0.14 9.34
CA LEU A 75 6.32 0.35 9.19
C LEU A 75 7.06 -0.84 9.81
N LEU A 76 7.60 -1.69 8.95
CA LEU A 76 8.36 -2.87 9.37
C LEU A 76 9.69 -2.47 9.98
N SER A 77 10.37 -1.50 9.36
CA SER A 77 11.65 -0.97 9.83
C SER A 77 11.85 0.44 9.28
N GLY A 78 12.74 1.19 9.93
CA GLY A 78 13.06 2.55 9.53
C GLY A 78 12.31 3.61 10.31
N GLU A 79 12.13 4.76 9.71
CA GLU A 79 11.49 5.91 10.33
C GLU A 79 10.89 6.81 9.26
N ALA A 80 9.65 7.25 9.45
CA ALA A 80 8.95 8.09 8.49
C ALA A 80 7.99 9.03 9.19
N GLU A 81 7.68 10.14 8.53
CA GLU A 81 6.61 11.05 8.92
C GLU A 81 5.55 11.04 7.84
N PHE A 82 4.34 10.64 8.19
CA PHE A 82 3.20 10.70 7.27
C PHE A 82 2.51 12.04 7.39
N LEU A 83 2.22 12.65 6.25
CA LEU A 83 1.52 13.93 6.16
C LEU A 83 0.13 13.67 5.60
N LEU A 84 -0.91 14.05 6.34
CA LEU A 84 -2.30 13.89 5.96
C LEU A 84 -2.96 15.25 5.84
N GLU A 85 -3.56 15.54 4.68
CA GLU A 85 -4.33 16.76 4.45
C GLU A 85 -5.76 16.57 4.95
N LYS A 86 -6.03 17.04 6.14
CA LYS A 86 -7.37 16.99 6.74
C LYS A 86 -8.09 18.32 6.55
N PRO A 87 -9.43 18.36 6.67
CA PRO A 87 -10.17 19.62 6.57
C PRO A 87 -9.70 20.70 7.53
N GLU A 88 -9.27 20.31 8.75
CA GLU A 88 -8.77 21.23 9.78
C GLU A 88 -7.31 21.61 9.60
N GLY A 89 -6.61 21.01 8.65
CA GLY A 89 -5.21 21.31 8.38
C GLY A 89 -4.34 20.08 8.25
N LEU A 90 -3.06 20.30 8.04
CA LEU A 90 -2.08 19.23 7.87
C LEU A 90 -1.81 18.52 9.20
N GLN A 91 -1.99 17.22 9.21
CA GLN A 91 -1.58 16.36 10.32
C GLN A 91 -0.26 15.67 10.00
N ARG A 92 0.68 15.72 10.93
CA ARG A 92 1.96 15.02 10.83
C ARG A 92 1.98 13.86 11.80
N ILE A 93 2.31 12.67 11.30
CA ILE A 93 2.34 11.45 12.12
C ILE A 93 3.73 10.86 12.02
N HIS A 94 4.51 10.97 13.08
CA HIS A 94 5.84 10.36 13.17
C HIS A 94 5.69 8.89 13.52
N VAL A 95 6.33 8.03 12.73
CA VAL A 95 6.22 6.57 12.88
C VAL A 95 7.61 5.96 12.91
N VAL A 96 7.82 5.08 13.87
CA VAL A 96 9.03 4.27 13.98
C VAL A 96 8.68 2.80 13.79
N GLU A 97 9.69 1.95 13.83
CA GLU A 97 9.54 0.50 13.64
C GLU A 97 8.35 -0.06 14.45
N SER A 98 7.57 -0.91 13.79
CA SER A 98 6.35 -1.54 14.30
C SER A 98 5.16 -0.60 14.48
N GLY A 99 5.23 0.63 13.97
CA GLY A 99 4.11 1.54 13.98
C GLY A 99 3.13 1.28 12.84
N LEU A 100 1.83 1.37 13.14
CA LEU A 100 0.75 1.20 12.18
C LEU A 100 0.00 2.52 12.01
N VAL A 101 -0.20 2.94 10.77
CA VAL A 101 -0.97 4.12 10.43
C VAL A 101 -2.22 3.71 9.65
N ILE A 102 -3.36 4.26 10.02
CA ILE A 102 -4.57 4.16 9.22
C ILE A 102 -4.79 5.50 8.54
N VAL A 103 -4.74 5.50 7.21
CA VAL A 103 -5.04 6.68 6.41
C VAL A 103 -6.50 6.61 6.00
N PRO A 104 -7.36 7.53 6.45
CA PRO A 104 -8.77 7.50 6.08
C PRO A 104 -8.96 7.66 4.57
N ARG A 105 -9.99 7.00 4.05
CA ARG A 105 -10.36 7.17 2.63
C ARG A 105 -10.62 8.64 2.31
N GLY A 106 -10.27 9.05 1.11
CA GLY A 106 -10.49 10.41 0.64
C GLY A 106 -9.49 11.43 1.15
N ILE A 107 -8.52 11.03 1.97
CA ILE A 107 -7.52 11.94 2.53
C ILE A 107 -6.22 11.86 1.73
N TRP A 108 -5.80 12.99 1.19
CA TRP A 108 -4.49 13.11 0.54
C TRP A 108 -3.38 12.91 1.57
N HIS A 109 -2.42 12.07 1.24
CA HIS A 109 -1.31 11.74 2.14
C HIS A 109 -0.03 11.52 1.36
N THR A 110 1.08 11.75 2.02
CA THR A 110 2.43 11.43 1.53
C THR A 110 3.31 11.07 2.72
N ALA A 111 4.55 10.71 2.45
CA ALA A 111 5.50 10.37 3.50
C ALA A 111 6.85 11.03 3.27
N GLN A 112 7.41 11.55 4.34
CA GLN A 112 8.81 11.98 4.41
C GLN A 112 9.59 10.89 5.13
N VAL A 113 10.67 10.42 4.51
CA VAL A 113 11.41 9.25 4.96
C VAL A 113 12.81 9.68 5.35
N SER A 114 13.14 9.58 6.63
CA SER A 114 14.40 10.05 7.19
C SER A 114 15.48 8.96 7.27
N ALA A 115 15.11 7.70 7.03
CA ALA A 115 16.02 6.56 7.04
C ALA A 115 15.50 5.49 6.10
N PRO A 116 16.37 4.57 5.61
CA PRO A 116 15.87 3.44 4.81
C PRO A 116 14.75 2.73 5.54
N SER A 117 13.60 2.57 4.89
CA SER A 117 12.37 2.09 5.52
C SER A 117 11.73 0.98 4.69
N ARG A 118 11.13 0.03 5.39
CA ARG A 118 10.32 -1.03 4.79
C ARG A 118 8.89 -0.86 5.28
N MET A 119 7.97 -0.81 4.35
CA MET A 119 6.55 -0.58 4.64
C MET A 119 5.70 -1.69 4.07
N PHE A 120 4.73 -2.12 4.87
CA PHE A 120 3.73 -3.13 4.48
C PHE A 120 2.41 -2.40 4.32
N LEU A 121 1.80 -2.52 3.13
CA LEU A 121 0.62 -1.75 2.75
C LEU A 121 -0.55 -2.67 2.48
N ILE A 122 -1.72 -2.26 2.95
CA ILE A 122 -3.00 -2.92 2.63
C ILE A 122 -3.93 -1.84 2.10
N THR A 123 -4.22 -1.91 0.79
CA THR A 123 -4.87 -0.82 0.05
C THR A 123 -5.87 -1.35 -0.95
N MET A 124 -7.01 -0.68 -1.07
CA MET A 124 -7.91 -0.84 -2.23
C MET A 124 -7.66 0.33 -3.16
N GLY A 125 -7.02 0.07 -4.30
CA GLY A 125 -6.47 1.13 -5.14
C GLY A 125 -7.37 1.67 -6.24
N ALA A 126 -8.57 1.14 -6.43
CA ALA A 126 -9.45 1.65 -7.47
C ALA A 126 -9.76 3.13 -7.25
N GLY A 127 -9.64 3.92 -8.32
CA GLY A 127 -9.89 5.36 -8.27
C GLY A 127 -8.79 6.16 -7.58
N THR A 128 -7.66 5.56 -7.23
CA THR A 128 -6.53 6.29 -6.62
C THR A 128 -6.10 7.46 -7.48
N GLN A 129 -5.88 8.60 -6.84
CA GLN A 129 -5.39 9.81 -7.48
C GLN A 129 -4.01 10.16 -6.96
N HIS A 130 -3.21 10.80 -7.80
CA HIS A 130 -1.87 11.25 -7.47
C HIS A 130 -1.70 12.71 -7.83
N ARG A 131 -0.82 13.39 -7.09
CA ARG A 131 -0.33 14.73 -7.45
C ARG A 131 1.12 14.85 -6.97
N PRO A 132 1.95 15.70 -7.62
CA PRO A 132 3.34 15.87 -7.19
C PRO A 132 3.44 16.36 -5.74
N ALA A 133 4.42 15.81 -5.04
CA ALA A 133 4.73 16.26 -3.68
C ALA A 133 5.68 17.45 -3.69
#